data_2f92e1760f502d5195623ac50e1e4a04
#
_entry.id   2f92e1760f502d5195623ac50e1e4a04
#
_cell.length_a   1.000
_cell.length_b   1.000
_cell.length_c   1.000
_cell.angle_alpha   90.00
_cell.angle_beta   90.00
_cell.angle_gamma   90.00
#
_symmetry.space_group_name_H-M   'P 1'
#
loop_
_entity.id
_entity.type
_entity.pdbx_description
1 polymer ?
#
loop_
_entity_poly.entity_id
_entity_poly.type
_entity_poly.pdbx_seq_one_letter_code
_entity_poly.pdbx_strand_id
1 'polypeptide(L)'
;YRNVFVESEGNDQSSSLSLLFNYFLFDYEQLKRNKFALPSGFATSFGIPISSDPSKVEGFYSGKSFDLIYANLTALENIYMGIGVNGVDGVGIYEMLKEYNAVSTVVEGDLSEAIADQFIICKELVNEFTNDLSYEILNNISQVQETSNELQKMVPMIKNDMRSYFSVTVTLGDSDGD
;
A
#
# COMPACT_ATOMS: atom_id res chain seq x y z
N TYR A 1 -12.24 5.54 23.29
CA TYR A 1 -11.32 5.56 22.15
C TYR A 1 -11.86 6.46 21.02
N ARG A 2 -13.08 6.20 20.49
CA ARG A 2 -13.62 6.93 19.34
C ARG A 2 -13.64 8.46 19.54
N ASN A 3 -14.12 8.94 20.68
CA ASN A 3 -14.18 10.39 20.95
C ASN A 3 -12.78 11.00 21.02
N VAL A 4 -11.83 10.34 21.70
CA VAL A 4 -10.43 10.78 21.77
C VAL A 4 -9.81 10.85 20.38
N PHE A 5 -10.11 9.87 19.51
CA PHE A 5 -9.60 9.84 18.15
C PHE A 5 -10.17 10.97 17.29
N VAL A 6 -11.49 11.19 17.36
CA VAL A 6 -12.19 12.22 16.55
C VAL A 6 -11.87 13.65 17.03
N GLU A 7 -11.66 13.85 18.32
CA GLU A 7 -11.35 15.15 18.92
C GLU A 7 -9.85 15.52 18.88
N SER A 8 -8.99 14.58 18.42
CA SER A 8 -7.55 14.81 18.31
C SER A 8 -7.26 15.69 17.10
N GLU A 9 -6.72 16.87 17.36
CA GLU A 9 -6.34 17.84 16.34
C GLU A 9 -4.83 17.86 16.09
N GLY A 10 -4.43 18.45 14.96
CA GLY A 10 -3.03 18.66 14.61
C GLY A 10 -2.37 17.46 13.92
N ASN A 11 -1.05 17.53 13.82
CA ASN A 11 -0.20 16.59 13.08
C ASN A 11 1.01 16.10 13.89
N ASP A 12 1.01 16.30 15.20
CA ASP A 12 2.05 15.72 16.06
C ASP A 12 1.96 14.17 16.05
N GLN A 13 3.01 13.51 16.55
CA GLN A 13 3.15 12.06 16.45
C GLN A 13 2.02 11.26 17.13
N SER A 14 1.32 11.85 18.09
CA SER A 14 0.22 11.25 18.82
C SER A 14 -1.15 11.60 18.24
N SER A 15 -1.23 12.51 17.29
CA SER A 15 -2.46 12.90 16.65
C SER A 15 -3.09 11.78 15.85
N SER A 16 -4.42 11.81 15.72
CA SER A 16 -5.16 10.81 14.94
C SER A 16 -4.73 10.76 13.48
N LEU A 17 -4.42 11.92 12.89
CA LEU A 17 -3.94 12.00 11.52
C LEU A 17 -2.57 11.31 11.36
N SER A 18 -1.62 11.61 12.26
CA SER A 18 -0.30 10.97 12.26
C SER A 18 -0.39 9.45 12.46
N LEU A 19 -1.24 9.00 13.38
CA LEU A 19 -1.44 7.56 13.61
C LEU A 19 -2.06 6.89 12.39
N LEU A 20 -3.12 7.46 11.82
CA LEU A 20 -3.77 6.92 10.63
C LEU A 20 -2.78 6.82 9.46
N PHE A 21 -2.04 7.90 9.17
CA PHE A 21 -1.04 7.95 8.12
C PHE A 21 0.04 6.88 8.31
N ASN A 22 0.62 6.79 9.51
CA ASN A 22 1.72 5.86 9.77
C ASN A 22 1.28 4.40 9.67
N TYR A 23 0.08 4.04 10.19
CA TYR A 23 -0.43 2.68 10.05
C TYR A 23 -0.84 2.35 8.63
N PHE A 24 -1.39 3.30 7.87
CA PHE A 24 -1.72 3.14 6.47
C PHE A 24 -0.46 2.87 5.62
N LEU A 25 0.58 3.70 5.78
CA LEU A 25 1.87 3.51 5.11
C LEU A 25 2.50 2.17 5.50
N PHE A 26 2.56 1.86 6.79
CA PHE A 26 3.13 0.61 7.29
C PHE A 26 2.44 -0.61 6.70
N ASP A 27 1.10 -0.65 6.71
CA ASP A 27 0.35 -1.80 6.17
C ASP A 27 0.52 -1.94 4.66
N TYR A 28 0.56 -0.83 3.92
CA TYR A 28 0.88 -0.84 2.50
C TYR A 28 2.28 -1.40 2.22
N GLU A 29 3.28 -0.98 2.99
CA GLU A 29 4.65 -1.51 2.84
C GLU A 29 4.74 -3.00 3.21
N GLN A 30 4.03 -3.45 4.24
CA GLN A 30 3.94 -4.87 4.58
C GLN A 30 3.36 -5.68 3.41
N LEU A 31 2.30 -5.19 2.76
CA LEU A 31 1.73 -5.81 1.58
C LEU A 31 2.76 -5.88 0.44
N LYS A 32 3.28 -4.74 0.01
CA LYS A 32 4.24 -4.64 -1.10
C LYS A 32 5.49 -5.48 -0.86
N ARG A 33 6.10 -5.32 0.32
CA ARG A 33 7.38 -5.95 0.63
C ARG A 33 7.22 -7.39 1.06
N ASN A 34 6.48 -7.64 2.14
CA ASN A 34 6.52 -8.95 2.80
C ASN A 34 5.62 -9.97 2.10
N LYS A 35 4.45 -9.55 1.58
CA LYS A 35 3.54 -10.47 0.90
C LYS A 35 3.93 -10.70 -0.56
N PHE A 36 4.56 -9.71 -1.23
CA PHE A 36 4.82 -9.77 -2.66
C PHE A 36 6.31 -9.80 -3.01
N ALA A 37 7.07 -8.74 -2.70
CA ALA A 37 8.44 -8.58 -3.19
C ALA A 37 9.43 -9.56 -2.53
N LEU A 38 9.30 -9.84 -1.25
CA LEU A 38 10.21 -10.71 -0.51
C LEU A 38 10.20 -12.16 -1.04
N PRO A 39 9.04 -12.86 -1.14
CA PRO A 39 9.02 -14.21 -1.69
C PRO A 39 9.43 -14.27 -3.16
N SER A 40 9.21 -13.20 -3.91
CA SER A 40 9.56 -13.10 -5.33
C SER A 40 11.03 -12.79 -5.60
N GLY A 41 11.81 -12.38 -4.57
CA GLY A 41 13.20 -12.01 -4.73
C GLY A 41 13.42 -10.58 -5.23
N PHE A 42 12.43 -9.71 -5.16
CA PHE A 42 12.50 -8.29 -5.58
C PHE A 42 12.76 -7.34 -4.41
N ALA A 43 12.91 -7.86 -3.20
CA ALA A 43 13.28 -7.09 -2.04
C ALA A 43 14.79 -7.06 -1.83
N THR A 44 15.27 -6.04 -1.12
CA THR A 44 16.64 -5.95 -0.63
C THR A 44 16.68 -6.00 0.90
N SER A 45 17.82 -6.34 1.45
CA SER A 45 18.13 -6.20 2.88
C SER A 45 19.50 -5.55 3.01
N PHE A 46 19.56 -4.36 3.61
CA PHE A 46 20.78 -3.54 3.65
C PHE A 46 21.44 -3.36 2.26
N GLY A 47 20.60 -3.08 1.24
CA GLY A 47 21.06 -2.91 -0.13
C GLY A 47 21.47 -4.21 -0.86
N ILE A 48 21.36 -5.38 -0.21
CA ILE A 48 21.69 -6.68 -0.80
C ILE A 48 20.40 -7.35 -1.31
N PRO A 49 20.34 -7.75 -2.61
CA PRO A 49 19.19 -8.49 -3.13
C PRO A 49 18.92 -9.78 -2.36
N ILE A 50 17.68 -10.01 -2.01
CA ILE A 50 17.22 -11.25 -1.37
C ILE A 50 16.89 -12.26 -2.46
N SER A 51 17.31 -13.51 -2.28
CA SER A 51 16.94 -14.59 -3.22
C SER A 51 15.46 -14.91 -3.12
N SER A 52 14.84 -15.19 -4.27
CA SER A 52 13.46 -15.68 -4.34
C SER A 52 13.28 -16.96 -3.51
N ASP A 53 12.19 -17.00 -2.76
CA ASP A 53 11.76 -18.17 -1.98
C ASP A 53 10.23 -18.30 -2.05
N PRO A 54 9.69 -18.98 -3.07
CA PRO A 54 8.25 -19.13 -3.26
C PRO A 54 7.53 -19.82 -2.10
N SER A 55 8.24 -20.55 -1.23
CA SER A 55 7.65 -21.19 -0.05
C SER A 55 7.24 -20.19 1.04
N LYS A 56 7.69 -18.93 0.95
CA LYS A 56 7.40 -17.85 1.90
C LYS A 56 6.18 -17.01 1.52
N VAL A 57 5.48 -17.34 0.43
CA VAL A 57 4.25 -16.60 0.10
C VAL A 57 3.19 -16.81 1.19
N GLU A 58 2.47 -15.76 1.52
CA GLU A 58 1.34 -15.85 2.43
C GLU A 58 0.28 -16.79 1.84
N GLY A 59 -0.27 -17.70 2.64
CA GLY A 59 -1.25 -18.67 2.15
C GLY A 59 -0.70 -19.77 1.25
N PHE A 60 0.62 -20.07 1.31
CA PHE A 60 1.29 -21.08 0.48
C PHE A 60 0.54 -22.42 0.40
N TYR A 61 0.13 -22.97 1.57
CA TYR A 61 -0.58 -24.26 1.60
C TYR A 61 -2.04 -24.19 1.17
N SER A 62 -2.64 -23.01 1.20
CA SER A 62 -4.04 -22.82 0.78
C SER A 62 -4.17 -22.41 -0.69
N GLY A 63 -3.06 -22.01 -1.36
CA GLY A 63 -3.08 -21.47 -2.71
C GLY A 63 -3.88 -20.17 -2.83
N LYS A 64 -3.91 -19.34 -1.77
CA LYS A 64 -4.76 -18.15 -1.68
C LYS A 64 -3.96 -16.84 -1.56
N SER A 65 -2.70 -16.84 -1.97
CA SER A 65 -1.83 -15.67 -1.83
C SER A 65 -2.39 -14.43 -2.54
N PHE A 66 -2.88 -14.55 -3.77
CA PHE A 66 -3.47 -13.41 -4.48
C PHE A 66 -4.80 -12.96 -3.90
N ASP A 67 -5.66 -13.87 -3.44
CA ASP A 67 -6.90 -13.52 -2.74
C ASP A 67 -6.61 -12.67 -1.49
N LEU A 68 -5.57 -13.01 -0.73
CA LEU A 68 -5.14 -12.29 0.46
C LEU A 68 -4.53 -10.92 0.13
N ILE A 69 -3.72 -10.82 -0.94
CA ILE A 69 -3.15 -9.56 -1.44
C ILE A 69 -4.27 -8.64 -1.91
N TYR A 70 -5.22 -9.16 -2.70
CA TYR A 70 -6.36 -8.40 -3.20
C TYR A 70 -7.26 -7.87 -2.07
N ALA A 71 -7.54 -8.71 -1.08
CA ALA A 71 -8.32 -8.30 0.09
C ALA A 71 -7.62 -7.19 0.89
N ASN A 72 -6.29 -7.26 1.02
CA ASN A 72 -5.52 -6.22 1.70
C ASN A 72 -5.49 -4.91 0.89
N LEU A 73 -5.30 -4.96 -0.43
CA LEU A 73 -5.41 -3.79 -1.31
C LEU A 73 -6.79 -3.13 -1.18
N THR A 74 -7.85 -3.94 -1.20
CA THR A 74 -9.23 -3.45 -1.04
C THR A 74 -9.46 -2.81 0.33
N ALA A 75 -8.91 -3.37 1.40
CA ALA A 75 -9.03 -2.79 2.74
C ALA A 75 -8.32 -1.43 2.84
N LEU A 76 -7.12 -1.32 2.28
CA LEU A 76 -6.37 -0.06 2.22
C LEU A 76 -7.07 0.98 1.35
N GLU A 77 -7.58 0.58 0.17
CA GLU A 77 -8.37 1.46 -0.69
C GLU A 77 -9.63 1.97 0.02
N ASN A 78 -10.34 1.11 0.75
CA ASN A 78 -11.52 1.52 1.52
C ASN A 78 -11.17 2.56 2.61
N ILE A 79 -10.03 2.40 3.29
CA ILE A 79 -9.54 3.40 4.24
C ILE A 79 -9.21 4.71 3.51
N TYR A 80 -8.55 4.61 2.36
CA TYR A 80 -8.18 5.75 1.53
C TYR A 80 -9.41 6.53 1.05
N MET A 81 -10.41 5.84 0.53
CA MET A 81 -11.67 6.40 0.02
C MET A 81 -12.69 6.74 1.12
N GLY A 82 -12.45 6.38 2.39
CA GLY A 82 -13.42 6.61 3.46
C GLY A 82 -14.59 5.65 3.49
N ILE A 83 -14.50 4.51 2.81
CA ILE A 83 -15.57 3.53 2.73
C ILE A 83 -15.65 2.71 4.03
N GLY A 84 -16.71 2.85 4.77
CA GLY A 84 -16.95 2.10 6.01
C GLY A 84 -17.25 0.62 5.79
N VAL A 85 -17.12 -0.20 6.85
CA VAL A 85 -17.39 -1.65 6.82
C VAL A 85 -18.82 -2.01 6.40
N ASN A 86 -19.74 -1.08 6.46
CA ASN A 86 -21.12 -1.20 6.01
C ASN A 86 -21.31 -0.78 4.53
N GLY A 87 -20.23 -0.45 3.83
CA GLY A 87 -20.25 0.05 2.45
C GLY A 87 -20.74 1.50 2.30
N VAL A 88 -20.91 2.20 3.41
CA VAL A 88 -21.28 3.63 3.36
C VAL A 88 -20.04 4.45 3.07
N ASP A 89 -20.16 5.28 2.05
CA ASP A 89 -19.15 6.26 1.66
C ASP A 89 -19.12 7.42 2.67
N GLY A 90 -17.92 7.80 3.08
CA GLY A 90 -17.64 8.87 4.04
C GLY A 90 -16.46 9.73 3.56
N VAL A 91 -15.93 10.55 4.46
CA VAL A 91 -14.73 11.35 4.19
C VAL A 91 -13.50 10.49 4.47
N GLY A 92 -12.67 10.28 3.45
CA GLY A 92 -11.41 9.53 3.54
C GLY A 92 -10.17 10.42 3.34
N ILE A 93 -9.05 9.75 3.17
CA ILE A 93 -7.77 10.41 2.83
C ILE A 93 -7.87 11.10 1.47
N TYR A 94 -8.63 10.51 0.54
CA TYR A 94 -8.87 11.03 -0.80
C TYR A 94 -9.44 12.45 -0.75
N GLU A 95 -10.55 12.69 -0.03
CA GLU A 95 -11.17 14.01 0.09
C GLU A 95 -10.26 15.01 0.81
N MET A 96 -9.48 14.57 1.78
CA MET A 96 -8.50 15.43 2.44
C MET A 96 -7.43 15.93 1.46
N LEU A 97 -6.91 15.07 0.59
CA LEU A 97 -5.95 15.47 -0.44
C LEU A 97 -6.57 16.39 -1.50
N LYS A 98 -7.84 16.14 -1.86
CA LYS A 98 -8.62 17.03 -2.75
C LYS A 98 -8.74 18.44 -2.17
N GLU A 99 -9.04 18.57 -0.89
CA GLU A 99 -9.16 19.87 -0.22
C GLU A 99 -7.84 20.64 -0.22
N TYR A 100 -6.71 19.95 -0.09
CA TYR A 100 -5.37 20.55 -0.23
C TYR A 100 -4.99 20.88 -1.67
N ASN A 101 -5.76 20.51 -2.69
CA ASN A 101 -5.38 20.55 -4.10
C ASN A 101 -4.00 19.90 -4.32
N ALA A 102 -3.82 18.73 -3.70
CA ALA A 102 -2.54 18.04 -3.68
C ALA A 102 -2.15 17.55 -5.08
N VAL A 103 -0.91 17.84 -5.48
CA VAL A 103 -0.32 17.39 -6.75
C VAL A 103 0.76 16.35 -6.48
N SER A 104 0.84 15.35 -7.36
CA SER A 104 1.87 14.33 -7.27
C SER A 104 3.21 14.84 -7.82
N THR A 105 4.31 14.41 -7.20
CA THR A 105 5.67 14.57 -7.75
C THR A 105 6.13 13.33 -8.54
N VAL A 106 5.35 12.26 -8.50
CA VAL A 106 5.66 10.95 -9.13
C VAL A 106 5.02 10.84 -10.51
N VAL A 107 3.79 11.33 -10.63
CA VAL A 107 3.03 11.38 -11.89
C VAL A 107 2.49 12.80 -12.08
N GLU A 108 2.24 13.19 -13.33
CA GLU A 108 1.64 14.48 -13.59
C GLU A 108 0.16 14.49 -13.17
N GLY A 109 -0.23 15.45 -12.32
CA GLY A 109 -1.62 15.69 -11.97
C GLY A 109 -1.95 15.62 -10.48
N ASP A 110 -3.22 15.43 -10.21
CA ASP A 110 -3.82 15.38 -8.88
C ASP A 110 -3.37 14.14 -8.11
N LEU A 111 -2.82 14.34 -6.91
CA LEU A 111 -2.29 13.25 -6.09
C LEU A 111 -3.39 12.29 -5.63
N SER A 112 -4.59 12.82 -5.33
CA SER A 112 -5.68 11.97 -4.84
C SER A 112 -6.18 11.01 -5.92
N GLU A 113 -6.31 11.49 -7.15
CA GLU A 113 -6.65 10.63 -8.30
C GLU A 113 -5.52 9.63 -8.59
N ALA A 114 -4.28 10.10 -8.60
CA ALA A 114 -3.13 9.23 -8.89
C ALA A 114 -3.03 8.03 -7.94
N ILE A 115 -3.30 8.22 -6.64
CA ILE A 115 -3.31 7.11 -5.67
C ILE A 115 -4.53 6.20 -5.89
N ALA A 116 -5.73 6.76 -6.14
CA ALA A 116 -6.93 5.99 -6.40
C ALA A 116 -6.77 5.11 -7.66
N ASP A 117 -6.29 5.69 -8.75
CA ASP A 117 -6.01 4.97 -10.00
C ASP A 117 -4.97 3.87 -9.80
N GLN A 118 -3.93 4.13 -8.99
CA GLN A 118 -2.90 3.13 -8.71
C GLN A 118 -3.44 1.93 -7.91
N PHE A 119 -4.42 2.13 -6.99
CA PHE A 119 -5.11 1.01 -6.36
C PHE A 119 -5.87 0.16 -7.37
N ILE A 120 -6.55 0.78 -8.33
CA ILE A 120 -7.27 0.08 -9.39
C ILE A 120 -6.29 -0.75 -10.23
N ILE A 121 -5.20 -0.13 -10.72
CA ILE A 121 -4.16 -0.80 -11.51
C ILE A 121 -3.58 -2.00 -10.76
N CYS A 122 -3.20 -1.83 -9.49
CA CYS A 122 -2.63 -2.93 -8.70
C CYS A 122 -3.62 -4.08 -8.51
N LYS A 123 -4.91 -3.79 -8.28
CA LYS A 123 -5.95 -4.82 -8.14
C LYS A 123 -6.24 -5.55 -9.46
N GLU A 124 -6.25 -4.84 -10.58
CA GLU A 124 -6.41 -5.45 -11.90
C GLU A 124 -5.28 -6.42 -12.21
N LEU A 125 -4.02 -6.00 -12.03
CA LEU A 125 -2.86 -6.86 -12.23
C LEU A 125 -2.86 -8.10 -11.32
N VAL A 126 -3.26 -7.94 -10.06
CA VAL A 126 -3.39 -9.07 -9.13
C VAL A 126 -4.48 -10.05 -9.59
N ASN A 127 -5.58 -9.56 -10.16
CA ASN A 127 -6.67 -10.39 -10.66
C ASN A 127 -6.37 -11.10 -12.00
N GLU A 128 -5.35 -10.69 -12.74
CA GLU A 128 -4.94 -11.35 -13.97
C GLU A 128 -4.26 -12.72 -13.74
N PHE A 129 -3.75 -12.94 -12.54
CA PHE A 129 -3.12 -14.22 -12.21
C PHE A 129 -4.15 -15.34 -12.04
N THR A 130 -3.86 -16.48 -12.65
CA THR A 130 -4.76 -17.65 -12.62
C THR A 130 -4.30 -18.74 -11.65
N ASN A 131 -3.05 -18.71 -11.24
CA ASN A 131 -2.49 -19.61 -10.24
C ASN A 131 -2.06 -18.80 -9.01
N ASP A 132 -1.59 -19.48 -7.97
CA ASP A 132 -1.11 -18.80 -6.78
C ASP A 132 0.29 -18.17 -7.00
N LEU A 133 0.67 -17.20 -6.16
CA LEU A 133 1.92 -16.46 -6.30
C LEU A 133 3.16 -17.38 -6.28
N SER A 134 3.15 -18.48 -5.53
CA SER A 134 4.29 -19.40 -5.50
C SER A 134 4.53 -20.08 -6.83
N TYR A 135 3.46 -20.40 -7.56
CA TYR A 135 3.54 -20.92 -8.93
C TYR A 135 4.00 -19.84 -9.92
N GLU A 136 3.43 -18.64 -9.82
CA GLU A 136 3.72 -17.54 -10.75
C GLU A 136 5.17 -17.05 -10.62
N ILE A 137 5.75 -17.04 -9.45
CA ILE A 137 7.17 -16.73 -9.23
C ILE A 137 8.09 -17.69 -10.04
N LEU A 138 7.71 -18.96 -10.15
CA LEU A 138 8.51 -19.97 -10.83
C LEU A 138 8.28 -20.00 -12.35
N ASN A 139 7.09 -19.59 -12.82
CA ASN A 139 6.67 -19.80 -14.20
C ASN A 139 6.43 -18.50 -15.00
N ASN A 140 6.08 -17.41 -14.32
CA ASN A 140 5.70 -16.12 -14.93
C ASN A 140 6.38 -14.93 -14.26
N ILE A 141 7.65 -15.05 -13.92
CA ILE A 141 8.40 -14.07 -13.12
C ILE A 141 8.35 -12.64 -13.70
N SER A 142 8.24 -12.48 -15.02
CA SER A 142 8.15 -11.17 -15.67
C SER A 142 6.85 -10.44 -15.32
N GLN A 143 5.70 -11.14 -15.30
CA GLN A 143 4.42 -10.55 -14.88
C GLN A 143 4.41 -10.23 -13.37
N VAL A 144 5.02 -11.11 -12.56
CA VAL A 144 5.21 -10.86 -11.12
C VAL A 144 6.07 -9.59 -10.90
N GLN A 145 7.15 -9.41 -11.70
CA GLN A 145 8.00 -8.21 -11.63
C GLN A 145 7.22 -6.95 -12.02
N GLU A 146 6.41 -7.00 -13.08
CA GLU A 146 5.57 -5.88 -13.51
C GLU A 146 4.61 -5.46 -12.40
N THR A 147 3.89 -6.41 -11.81
CA THR A 147 3.00 -6.15 -10.67
C THR A 147 3.75 -5.59 -9.46
N SER A 148 4.94 -6.10 -9.16
CA SER A 148 5.81 -5.56 -8.10
C SER A 148 6.20 -4.10 -8.36
N ASN A 149 6.51 -3.76 -9.61
CA ASN A 149 6.85 -2.39 -9.99
C ASN A 149 5.65 -1.45 -9.85
N GLU A 150 4.44 -1.90 -10.19
CA GLU A 150 3.23 -1.09 -9.99
C GLU A 150 2.91 -0.90 -8.51
N LEU A 151 3.05 -1.92 -7.67
CA LEU A 151 2.94 -1.78 -6.22
C LEU A 151 3.97 -0.78 -5.67
N GLN A 152 5.20 -0.78 -6.21
CA GLN A 152 6.25 0.15 -5.78
C GLN A 152 5.95 1.62 -6.12
N LYS A 153 5.26 1.91 -7.22
CA LYS A 153 4.94 3.30 -7.63
C LYS A 153 4.12 4.06 -6.59
N MET A 154 3.26 3.38 -5.83
CA MET A 154 2.45 4.03 -4.81
C MET A 154 3.27 4.51 -3.59
N VAL A 155 4.39 3.85 -3.29
CA VAL A 155 5.21 4.17 -2.11
C VAL A 155 5.66 5.64 -2.07
N PRO A 156 6.30 6.21 -3.11
CA PRO A 156 6.67 7.63 -3.08
C PRO A 156 5.47 8.58 -3.05
N MET A 157 4.33 8.22 -3.65
CA MET A 157 3.12 9.03 -3.55
C MET A 157 2.60 9.12 -2.10
N ILE A 158 2.65 8.02 -1.34
CA ILE A 158 2.25 8.00 0.07
C ILE A 158 3.35 8.60 0.95
N LYS A 159 4.57 8.05 0.86
CA LYS A 159 5.69 8.34 1.78
C LYS A 159 6.24 9.76 1.65
N ASN A 160 6.24 10.31 0.44
CA ASN A 160 6.78 11.64 0.17
C ASN A 160 5.66 12.68 -0.03
N ASP A 161 4.79 12.47 -1.02
CA ASP A 161 3.81 13.47 -1.41
C ASP A 161 2.72 13.62 -0.33
N MET A 162 1.97 12.57 -0.02
CA MET A 162 0.88 12.62 0.98
C MET A 162 1.40 13.04 2.35
N ARG A 163 2.55 12.51 2.79
CA ARG A 163 3.23 12.92 4.01
C ARG A 163 3.48 14.43 4.06
N SER A 164 3.94 15.00 2.94
CA SER A 164 4.26 16.43 2.84
C SER A 164 3.02 17.29 3.03
N TYR A 165 1.92 16.94 2.38
CA TYR A 165 0.65 17.68 2.52
C TYR A 165 0.07 17.60 3.92
N PHE A 166 0.14 16.47 4.58
CA PHE A 166 -0.34 16.30 5.95
C PHE A 166 0.66 16.83 7.01
N SER A 167 1.89 17.15 6.59
CA SER A 167 2.97 17.59 7.49
C SER A 167 3.20 16.64 8.67
N VAL A 168 3.06 15.34 8.45
CA VAL A 168 3.25 14.30 9.46
C VAL A 168 4.65 13.72 9.42
N THR A 169 5.09 13.15 10.55
CA THR A 169 6.37 12.46 10.65
C THR A 169 6.17 10.95 10.52
N VAL A 170 7.00 10.30 9.70
CA VAL A 170 7.05 8.83 9.65
C VAL A 170 7.69 8.30 10.94
N THR A 171 6.94 7.52 11.71
CA THR A 171 7.35 7.00 13.03
C THR A 171 7.42 5.49 13.08
N LEU A 172 6.64 4.79 12.25
CA LEU A 172 6.75 3.35 12.10
C LEU A 172 7.92 3.03 11.18
N GLY A 173 8.75 2.10 11.63
CA GLY A 173 10.00 1.76 10.97
C GLY A 173 9.81 1.43 9.50
N ASP A 174 10.68 2.03 8.72
CA ASP A 174 10.79 1.81 7.30
C ASP A 174 11.21 0.35 7.06
N SER A 175 10.37 -0.43 6.43
CA SER A 175 10.65 -1.83 6.13
C SER A 175 11.10 -2.05 4.69
N ASP A 176 11.34 -0.97 3.93
CA ASP A 176 11.73 -1.04 2.52
C ASP A 176 13.19 -1.49 2.29
N GLY A 177 14.01 -1.50 3.35
CA GLY A 177 15.36 -2.09 3.30
C GLY A 177 16.41 -1.21 2.61
N ASP A 178 16.15 0.10 2.55
CA ASP A 178 17.08 1.12 2.05
C ASP A 178 18.27 1.33 3.01
#